data_dea8ca2c7fe16633929c3d742f1484fe
#
_entry.id   dea8ca2c7fe16633929c3d742f1484fe
#
_cell.length_a   1.000
_cell.length_b   1.000
_cell.length_c   1.000
_cell.angle_alpha   90.00
_cell.angle_beta   90.00
_cell.angle_gamma   90.00
#
_symmetry.space_group_name_H-M   'P 1'
#
loop_
_entity.id
_entity.type
_entity.pdbx_description
1 polymer ?
#
loop_
_entity_poly.entity_id
_entity_poly.type
_entity_poly.pdbx_seq_one_letter_code
_entity_poly.pdbx_strand_id
1 'polypeptide(L)'
;MKSTIVLCSILWITFIPHSFAQEQGYVLKENIPYLETSDASDYTKQRCKLDIYYPNNKSNFTTIVWFHGGGLKAGNKHIPEKLKEKGLAVVAVNYRLSPKVKCPVYIEDAAAAVAWTFNNIEKFGGSKSKIVVSGHSAGGYLASMIGMDTQYLEKYGVAADSIALLVPFSGHTITHFTVRAERGIAGTQPIIDAFAPLYFVRPEAPPLVLITGDRELEMLGRYEENAYMYRMMKVAGHTKTKLYELDAFNHGGMVSPALEILLKEIEQLNKIQAE
;
A
#
# COMPACT_ATOMS: atom_id res chain seq x y z
N MET A 1 -32.49 21.39 -82.09
CA MET A 1 -31.26 21.30 -81.31
C MET A 1 -31.65 21.34 -79.86
N LYS A 2 -31.57 20.21 -79.12
CA LYS A 2 -31.88 20.11 -77.69
C LYS A 2 -30.54 20.08 -76.93
N SER A 3 -30.26 21.13 -76.18
CA SER A 3 -29.09 21.18 -75.32
C SER A 3 -29.38 20.45 -74.00
N THR A 4 -28.61 19.43 -73.71
CA THR A 4 -28.64 18.66 -72.43
C THR A 4 -27.64 19.29 -71.49
N ILE A 5 -28.10 19.86 -70.37
CA ILE A 5 -27.25 20.37 -69.27
C ILE A 5 -26.97 19.21 -68.35
N VAL A 6 -25.67 18.81 -68.22
CA VAL A 6 -25.20 17.82 -67.23
C VAL A 6 -24.86 18.58 -65.98
N LEU A 7 -25.60 18.30 -64.87
CA LEU A 7 -25.36 18.86 -63.59
C LEU A 7 -24.35 17.95 -62.85
N CYS A 8 -23.11 18.42 -62.64
CA CYS A 8 -22.08 17.72 -61.89
C CYS A 8 -22.23 18.08 -60.40
N SER A 9 -22.78 17.15 -59.62
CA SER A 9 -22.87 17.30 -58.18
C SER A 9 -21.51 16.95 -57.51
N ILE A 10 -20.84 17.96 -57.01
CA ILE A 10 -19.61 17.81 -56.22
C ILE A 10 -20.00 17.42 -54.79
N LEU A 11 -19.70 16.16 -54.41
CA LEU A 11 -19.89 15.63 -53.05
C LEU A 11 -18.74 16.15 -52.17
N TRP A 12 -19.02 17.09 -51.29
CA TRP A 12 -18.08 17.53 -50.26
C TRP A 12 -18.03 16.48 -49.16
N ILE A 13 -16.95 15.66 -49.10
CA ILE A 13 -16.66 14.79 -47.98
C ILE A 13 -16.05 15.66 -46.86
N THR A 14 -16.86 16.00 -45.87
CA THR A 14 -16.37 16.65 -44.65
C THR A 14 -15.59 15.63 -43.82
N PHE A 15 -14.30 15.76 -43.85
CA PHE A 15 -13.42 15.05 -42.89
C PHE A 15 -13.69 15.61 -41.48
N ILE A 16 -14.47 14.91 -40.69
CA ILE A 16 -14.58 15.17 -39.24
C ILE A 16 -13.31 14.58 -38.61
N PRO A 17 -12.39 15.40 -38.06
CA PRO A 17 -11.30 14.87 -37.35
C PRO A 17 -11.86 14.15 -36.09
N HIS A 18 -11.72 12.83 -36.04
CA HIS A 18 -11.91 12.10 -34.79
C HIS A 18 -10.87 12.64 -33.83
N SER A 19 -11.28 13.56 -32.98
CA SER A 19 -10.55 13.87 -31.73
C SER A 19 -10.50 12.57 -30.95
N PHE A 20 -9.35 11.91 -30.99
CA PHE A 20 -9.04 10.89 -29.98
C PHE A 20 -9.15 11.61 -28.64
N ALA A 21 -10.23 11.37 -27.91
CA ALA A 21 -10.31 11.72 -26.52
C ALA A 21 -9.09 11.03 -25.88
N GLN A 22 -8.11 11.83 -25.49
CA GLN A 22 -6.95 11.38 -24.75
C GLN A 22 -7.53 10.76 -23.48
N GLU A 23 -7.49 9.43 -23.39
CA GLU A 23 -7.97 8.69 -22.23
C GLU A 23 -7.35 9.31 -21.00
N GLN A 24 -8.19 9.68 -20.06
CA GLN A 24 -7.83 10.50 -18.93
C GLN A 24 -6.75 9.82 -18.11
N GLY A 25 -5.53 10.35 -18.24
CA GLY A 25 -4.72 10.70 -17.11
C GLY A 25 -4.14 9.58 -16.25
N TYR A 26 -4.39 8.28 -16.48
CA TYR A 26 -3.81 7.20 -15.68
C TYR A 26 -3.26 6.06 -16.53
N VAL A 27 -2.17 5.47 -16.03
CA VAL A 27 -1.51 4.31 -16.63
C VAL A 27 -1.41 3.20 -15.60
N LEU A 28 -1.71 1.97 -16.00
CA LEU A 28 -1.43 0.76 -15.24
C LEU A 28 -0.26 0.00 -15.88
N LYS A 29 0.81 -0.23 -15.12
CA LYS A 29 1.87 -1.17 -15.49
C LYS A 29 1.83 -2.34 -14.53
N GLU A 30 1.75 -3.53 -15.07
CA GLU A 30 1.56 -4.76 -14.31
C GLU A 30 2.79 -5.64 -14.27
N ASN A 31 2.86 -6.45 -13.22
CA ASN A 31 3.82 -7.55 -13.08
C ASN A 31 5.29 -7.11 -13.13
N ILE A 32 5.60 -5.91 -12.61
CA ILE A 32 6.97 -5.42 -12.52
C ILE A 32 7.68 -6.19 -11.40
N PRO A 33 8.81 -6.87 -11.68
CA PRO A 33 9.59 -7.53 -10.65
C PRO A 33 10.26 -6.48 -9.75
N TYR A 34 10.15 -6.64 -8.43
CA TYR A 34 10.82 -5.77 -7.47
C TYR A 34 12.02 -6.45 -6.78
N LEU A 35 12.17 -7.75 -6.99
CA LEU A 35 13.28 -8.54 -6.49
C LEU A 35 13.88 -9.31 -7.66
N GLU A 36 15.02 -8.83 -8.17
CA GLU A 36 15.78 -9.46 -9.24
C GLU A 36 17.06 -10.06 -8.67
N THR A 37 17.11 -11.38 -8.58
CA THR A 37 18.33 -12.11 -8.25
C THR A 37 18.55 -13.19 -9.30
N SER A 38 19.81 -13.42 -9.70
CA SER A 38 20.17 -14.45 -10.68
C SER A 38 19.62 -15.83 -10.32
N ASP A 39 19.54 -16.13 -9.03
CA ASP A 39 19.19 -17.43 -8.47
C ASP A 39 17.75 -17.48 -7.93
N ALA A 40 16.89 -16.52 -8.33
CA ALA A 40 15.52 -16.49 -7.89
C ALA A 40 14.75 -17.76 -8.30
N SER A 41 14.14 -18.45 -7.33
CA SER A 41 13.24 -19.58 -7.59
C SER A 41 12.05 -19.14 -8.45
N ASP A 42 11.42 -20.10 -9.15
CA ASP A 42 10.21 -19.81 -9.93
C ASP A 42 9.09 -19.21 -9.07
N TYR A 43 8.97 -19.65 -7.82
CA TYR A 43 8.01 -19.08 -6.88
C TYR A 43 8.32 -17.62 -6.55
N THR A 44 9.60 -17.27 -6.36
CA THR A 44 10.03 -15.87 -6.19
C THR A 44 9.69 -15.06 -7.43
N LYS A 45 10.04 -15.52 -8.62
CA LYS A 45 9.72 -14.85 -9.90
C LYS A 45 8.21 -14.69 -10.12
N GLN A 46 7.41 -15.65 -9.64
CA GLN A 46 5.95 -15.59 -9.70
C GLN A 46 5.38 -14.55 -8.74
N ARG A 47 5.85 -14.53 -7.48
CA ARG A 47 5.23 -13.73 -6.41
C ARG A 47 5.84 -12.36 -6.21
N CYS A 48 7.15 -12.18 -6.36
CA CYS A 48 7.81 -10.90 -6.09
C CYS A 48 7.60 -9.89 -7.24
N LYS A 49 6.34 -9.57 -7.49
CA LYS A 49 5.89 -8.62 -8.52
C LYS A 49 4.93 -7.60 -7.93
N LEU A 50 4.98 -6.40 -8.49
CA LEU A 50 4.06 -5.32 -8.17
C LEU A 50 3.37 -4.81 -9.44
N ASP A 51 2.22 -4.13 -9.23
CA ASP A 51 1.59 -3.31 -10.25
C ASP A 51 1.66 -1.86 -9.81
N ILE A 52 1.86 -0.94 -10.75
CA ILE A 52 1.79 0.49 -10.49
C ILE A 52 0.70 1.13 -11.33
N TYR A 53 -0.26 1.77 -10.66
CA TYR A 53 -1.30 2.62 -11.24
C TYR A 53 -0.99 4.07 -10.89
N TYR A 54 -0.80 4.95 -11.88
CA TYR A 54 -0.32 6.30 -11.65
C TYR A 54 -0.86 7.31 -12.66
N PRO A 55 -1.01 8.62 -12.28
CA PRO A 55 -1.39 9.66 -13.21
C PRO A 55 -0.24 9.98 -14.18
N ASN A 56 -0.55 10.07 -15.50
CA ASN A 56 0.45 10.39 -16.53
C ASN A 56 0.48 11.88 -16.92
N ASN A 57 -0.44 12.68 -16.37
CA ASN A 57 -0.60 14.11 -16.65
C ASN A 57 -0.23 15.00 -15.47
N LYS A 58 0.38 14.43 -14.42
CA LYS A 58 0.74 15.11 -13.17
C LYS A 58 2.12 14.64 -12.70
N SER A 59 2.84 15.51 -12.03
CA SER A 59 4.10 15.17 -11.36
C SER A 59 4.03 15.48 -9.86
N ASN A 60 5.05 15.05 -9.11
CA ASN A 60 5.19 15.27 -7.67
C ASN A 60 3.98 14.74 -6.86
N PHE A 61 3.37 13.64 -7.33
CA PHE A 61 2.24 13.02 -6.66
C PHE A 61 2.66 12.11 -5.53
N THR A 62 1.73 11.91 -4.58
CA THR A 62 1.82 10.93 -3.50
C THR A 62 1.68 9.51 -4.05
N THR A 63 2.44 8.56 -3.51
CA THR A 63 2.38 7.15 -3.88
C THR A 63 2.05 6.29 -2.68
N ILE A 64 1.01 5.47 -2.78
CA ILE A 64 0.64 4.47 -1.78
C ILE A 64 1.23 3.13 -2.18
N VAL A 65 2.08 2.55 -1.32
CA VAL A 65 2.45 1.14 -1.41
C VAL A 65 1.41 0.34 -0.63
N TRP A 66 0.65 -0.49 -1.35
CA TRP A 66 -0.49 -1.23 -0.83
C TRP A 66 -0.21 -2.72 -0.75
N PHE A 67 -0.32 -3.29 0.46
CA PHE A 67 -0.19 -4.71 0.72
C PHE A 67 -1.56 -5.34 0.97
N HIS A 68 -1.87 -6.42 0.25
CA HIS A 68 -3.11 -7.18 0.41
C HIS A 68 -3.15 -7.96 1.73
N GLY A 69 -4.35 -8.29 2.21
CA GLY A 69 -4.59 -9.18 3.33
C GLY A 69 -4.44 -10.66 2.96
N GLY A 70 -4.96 -11.54 3.82
CA GLY A 70 -4.98 -12.99 3.60
C GLY A 70 -4.11 -13.78 4.58
N GLY A 71 -3.84 -13.24 5.77
CA GLY A 71 -3.18 -13.96 6.86
C GLY A 71 -1.75 -14.43 6.57
N LEU A 72 -1.04 -13.79 5.62
CA LEU A 72 0.27 -14.23 5.10
C LEU A 72 0.23 -15.59 4.38
N LYS A 73 -0.94 -16.15 4.15
CA LYS A 73 -1.16 -17.50 3.56
C LYS A 73 -1.87 -17.46 2.22
N ALA A 74 -2.57 -16.37 1.92
CA ALA A 74 -3.38 -16.20 0.71
C ALA A 74 -3.40 -14.75 0.25
N GLY A 75 -4.02 -14.48 -0.89
CA GLY A 75 -4.22 -13.15 -1.44
C GLY A 75 -3.33 -12.83 -2.64
N ASN A 76 -3.72 -11.79 -3.35
CA ASN A 76 -3.02 -11.27 -4.50
C ASN A 76 -3.08 -9.74 -4.52
N LYS A 77 -2.08 -9.12 -5.17
CA LYS A 77 -2.04 -7.69 -5.42
C LYS A 77 -3.28 -7.22 -6.17
N HIS A 78 -3.79 -6.09 -5.80
CA HIS A 78 -4.89 -5.40 -6.47
C HIS A 78 -4.84 -3.91 -6.15
N ILE A 79 -5.28 -3.10 -7.08
CA ILE A 79 -5.49 -1.67 -6.85
C ILE A 79 -6.86 -1.49 -6.20
N PRO A 80 -6.97 -1.00 -4.95
CA PRO A 80 -8.27 -0.71 -4.35
C PRO A 80 -9.06 0.30 -5.18
N GLU A 81 -10.31 -0.01 -5.50
CA GLU A 81 -11.13 0.79 -6.42
C GLU A 81 -11.25 2.25 -5.95
N LYS A 82 -11.43 2.46 -4.65
CA LYS A 82 -11.54 3.81 -4.05
C LYS A 82 -10.27 4.65 -4.14
N LEU A 83 -9.13 4.05 -4.46
CA LEU A 83 -7.87 4.77 -4.66
C LEU A 83 -7.62 5.16 -6.11
N LYS A 84 -8.43 4.67 -7.05
CA LYS A 84 -8.30 5.04 -8.46
C LYS A 84 -8.73 6.49 -8.70
N GLU A 85 -8.05 7.14 -9.64
CA GLU A 85 -8.36 8.50 -10.10
C GLU A 85 -8.35 9.59 -9.00
N LYS A 86 -7.54 9.39 -7.94
CA LYS A 86 -7.43 10.34 -6.82
C LYS A 86 -6.23 11.30 -6.92
N GLY A 87 -5.59 11.41 -8.09
CA GLY A 87 -4.41 12.27 -8.28
C GLY A 87 -3.14 11.74 -7.58
N LEU A 88 -3.10 10.46 -7.26
CA LEU A 88 -1.99 9.76 -6.61
C LEU A 88 -1.67 8.45 -7.36
N ALA A 89 -0.53 7.84 -7.04
CA ALA A 89 -0.19 6.50 -7.51
C ALA A 89 -0.47 5.44 -6.45
N VAL A 90 -0.76 4.22 -6.91
CA VAL A 90 -0.86 3.03 -6.07
C VAL A 90 0.09 1.96 -6.60
N VAL A 91 1.00 1.50 -5.75
CA VAL A 91 1.88 0.35 -5.99
C VAL A 91 1.30 -0.83 -5.23
N ALA A 92 0.61 -1.71 -5.93
CA ALA A 92 0.01 -2.92 -5.35
C ALA A 92 1.01 -4.07 -5.38
N VAL A 93 1.26 -4.71 -4.24
CA VAL A 93 2.38 -5.63 -4.04
C VAL A 93 1.89 -7.05 -3.79
N ASN A 94 2.41 -8.02 -4.55
CA ASN A 94 2.44 -9.42 -4.17
C ASN A 94 3.70 -9.71 -3.37
N TYR A 95 3.59 -10.61 -2.40
CA TYR A 95 4.70 -11.12 -1.60
C TYR A 95 4.57 -12.65 -1.47
N ARG A 96 5.67 -13.34 -1.14
CA ARG A 96 5.67 -14.79 -0.96
C ARG A 96 4.88 -15.16 0.31
N LEU A 97 4.22 -16.30 0.28
CA LEU A 97 3.22 -16.70 1.26
C LEU A 97 3.64 -17.97 2.01
N SER A 98 3.26 -18.04 3.28
CA SER A 98 3.30 -19.28 4.08
C SER A 98 2.29 -20.31 3.49
N PRO A 99 2.59 -21.62 3.53
CA PRO A 99 3.80 -22.25 4.10
C PRO A 99 4.97 -22.40 3.11
N LYS A 100 4.85 -21.89 1.86
CA LYS A 100 5.92 -21.98 0.85
C LYS A 100 7.18 -21.24 1.29
N VAL A 101 7.01 -20.20 2.07
CA VAL A 101 8.09 -19.53 2.81
C VAL A 101 7.66 -19.33 4.27
N LYS A 102 8.61 -19.04 5.14
CA LYS A 102 8.39 -18.74 6.55
C LYS A 102 8.87 -17.33 6.89
N CYS A 103 8.49 -16.82 8.06
CA CYS A 103 9.05 -15.60 8.63
C CYS A 103 10.58 -15.68 8.68
N PRO A 104 11.33 -14.64 8.28
CA PRO A 104 10.86 -13.28 7.92
C PRO A 104 10.62 -13.02 6.43
N VAL A 105 10.66 -14.02 5.55
CA VAL A 105 10.75 -13.85 4.09
C VAL A 105 9.67 -12.91 3.51
N TYR A 106 8.43 -12.98 3.97
CA TYR A 106 7.36 -12.10 3.48
C TYR A 106 7.51 -10.64 3.98
N ILE A 107 8.20 -10.41 5.11
CA ILE A 107 8.56 -9.06 5.57
C ILE A 107 9.71 -8.52 4.69
N GLU A 108 10.69 -9.36 4.37
CA GLU A 108 11.79 -8.99 3.46
C GLU A 108 11.28 -8.65 2.06
N ASP A 109 10.29 -9.40 1.55
CA ASP A 109 9.62 -9.09 0.28
C ASP A 109 8.92 -7.74 0.33
N ALA A 110 8.21 -7.44 1.42
CA ALA A 110 7.55 -6.15 1.62
C ALA A 110 8.58 -5.01 1.64
N ALA A 111 9.71 -5.18 2.33
CA ALA A 111 10.79 -4.21 2.36
C ALA A 111 11.39 -3.97 0.96
N ALA A 112 11.64 -5.04 0.21
CA ALA A 112 12.16 -4.94 -1.15
C ALA A 112 11.20 -4.14 -2.06
N ALA A 113 9.89 -4.37 -1.95
CA ALA A 113 8.88 -3.64 -2.74
C ALA A 113 8.79 -2.15 -2.35
N VAL A 114 8.88 -1.82 -1.05
CA VAL A 114 8.94 -0.42 -0.59
C VAL A 114 10.23 0.24 -1.09
N ALA A 115 11.37 -0.42 -0.95
CA ALA A 115 12.65 0.09 -1.44
C ALA A 115 12.66 0.26 -2.96
N TRP A 116 12.07 -0.68 -3.71
CA TRP A 116 11.87 -0.51 -5.15
C TRP A 116 11.08 0.77 -5.46
N THR A 117 10.03 1.05 -4.68
CA THR A 117 9.22 2.26 -4.87
C THR A 117 10.05 3.51 -4.64
N PHE A 118 10.82 3.59 -3.55
CA PHE A 118 11.75 4.71 -3.31
C PHE A 118 12.74 4.93 -4.44
N ASN A 119 13.28 3.86 -5.02
CA ASN A 119 14.30 3.93 -6.06
C ASN A 119 13.76 4.23 -7.46
N ASN A 120 12.45 4.03 -7.70
CA ASN A 120 11.90 4.11 -9.04
C ASN A 120 10.77 5.12 -9.23
N ILE A 121 10.10 5.56 -8.17
CA ILE A 121 8.84 6.33 -8.30
C ILE A 121 9.00 7.65 -9.06
N GLU A 122 10.17 8.28 -9.00
CA GLU A 122 10.44 9.52 -9.74
C GLU A 122 10.43 9.31 -11.26
N LYS A 123 10.77 8.11 -11.75
CA LYS A 123 10.66 7.75 -13.18
C LYS A 123 9.21 7.74 -13.69
N PHE A 124 8.26 7.65 -12.77
CA PHE A 124 6.82 7.68 -13.02
C PHE A 124 6.19 9.04 -12.72
N GLY A 125 6.99 10.00 -12.25
CA GLY A 125 6.54 11.35 -11.88
C GLY A 125 6.10 11.52 -10.43
N GLY A 126 6.22 10.48 -9.59
CA GLY A 126 5.94 10.58 -8.14
C GLY A 126 7.08 11.21 -7.36
N SER A 127 6.88 11.42 -6.07
CA SER A 127 7.88 11.97 -5.16
C SER A 127 8.32 10.96 -4.11
N LYS A 128 9.64 10.82 -3.89
CA LYS A 128 10.20 10.02 -2.79
C LYS A 128 9.80 10.53 -1.41
N SER A 129 9.59 11.83 -1.25
CA SER A 129 9.16 12.43 0.01
C SER A 129 7.67 12.24 0.31
N LYS A 130 6.90 11.62 -0.60
CA LYS A 130 5.46 11.42 -0.50
C LYS A 130 5.06 9.94 -0.63
N ILE A 131 5.89 9.04 -0.15
CA ILE A 131 5.59 7.61 -0.14
C ILE A 131 4.84 7.26 1.15
N VAL A 132 3.65 6.72 0.99
CA VAL A 132 2.76 6.22 2.05
C VAL A 132 2.77 4.70 1.99
N VAL A 133 2.91 4.04 3.13
CA VAL A 133 2.85 2.57 3.21
C VAL A 133 1.59 2.16 3.94
N SER A 134 0.80 1.31 3.32
CA SER A 134 -0.50 0.89 3.83
C SER A 134 -0.82 -0.55 3.43
N GLY A 135 -1.86 -1.10 4.00
CA GLY A 135 -2.37 -2.44 3.70
C GLY A 135 -3.39 -2.89 4.73
N HIS A 136 -4.12 -3.95 4.41
CA HIS A 136 -5.16 -4.47 5.28
C HIS A 136 -4.75 -5.80 5.91
N SER A 137 -5.08 -6.01 7.19
CA SER A 137 -4.87 -7.28 7.90
C SER A 137 -3.39 -7.70 7.89
N ALA A 138 -3.04 -8.81 7.25
CA ALA A 138 -1.65 -9.22 7.02
C ALA A 138 -0.83 -8.13 6.31
N GLY A 139 -1.45 -7.41 5.35
CA GLY A 139 -0.81 -6.26 4.70
C GLY A 139 -0.58 -5.09 5.64
N GLY A 140 -1.49 -4.85 6.59
CA GLY A 140 -1.31 -3.86 7.65
C GLY A 140 -0.16 -4.24 8.61
N TYR A 141 -0.03 -5.52 8.94
CA TYR A 141 1.11 -6.03 9.69
C TYR A 141 2.44 -5.79 8.95
N LEU A 142 2.51 -6.11 7.64
CA LEU A 142 3.70 -5.87 6.83
C LEU A 142 4.04 -4.37 6.78
N ALA A 143 3.06 -3.50 6.55
CA ALA A 143 3.25 -2.05 6.56
C ALA A 143 3.83 -1.57 7.89
N SER A 144 3.29 -2.04 9.01
CA SER A 144 3.79 -1.71 10.35
C SER A 144 5.21 -2.21 10.58
N MET A 145 5.52 -3.47 10.21
CA MET A 145 6.87 -4.02 10.36
C MET A 145 7.90 -3.18 9.60
N ILE A 146 7.61 -2.82 8.34
CA ILE A 146 8.55 -2.07 7.50
C ILE A 146 8.81 -0.66 8.03
N GLY A 147 7.82 -0.01 8.63
CA GLY A 147 7.99 1.34 9.19
C GLY A 147 8.59 1.35 10.59
N MET A 148 8.39 0.29 11.36
CA MET A 148 8.82 0.24 12.75
C MET A 148 10.22 -0.36 12.92
N ASP A 149 10.54 -1.47 12.25
CA ASP A 149 11.87 -2.09 12.26
C ASP A 149 12.72 -1.52 11.11
N THR A 150 13.67 -0.64 11.45
CA THR A 150 14.52 0.04 10.47
C THR A 150 15.40 -0.90 9.66
N GLN A 151 15.79 -2.05 10.24
CA GLN A 151 16.75 -2.98 9.64
C GLN A 151 16.30 -3.50 8.26
N TYR A 152 14.98 -3.63 8.04
CA TYR A 152 14.45 -4.15 6.79
C TYR A 152 14.71 -3.22 5.60
N LEU A 153 14.52 -1.91 5.76
CA LEU A 153 14.77 -0.93 4.69
C LEU A 153 16.24 -0.51 4.61
N GLU A 154 16.97 -0.51 5.72
CA GLU A 154 18.41 -0.21 5.76
C GLU A 154 19.23 -1.13 4.84
N LYS A 155 18.82 -2.41 4.67
CA LYS A 155 19.43 -3.36 3.72
C LYS A 155 19.43 -2.84 2.27
N TYR A 156 18.52 -1.92 1.95
CA TYR A 156 18.36 -1.30 0.62
C TYR A 156 18.83 0.15 0.57
N GLY A 157 19.47 0.65 1.61
CA GLY A 157 19.91 2.04 1.73
C GLY A 157 18.77 3.04 1.87
N VAL A 158 17.61 2.61 2.34
CA VAL A 158 16.43 3.44 2.57
C VAL A 158 16.20 3.58 4.07
N ALA A 159 16.11 4.81 4.57
CA ALA A 159 15.73 5.05 5.96
C ALA A 159 14.21 4.85 6.13
N ALA A 160 13.79 4.03 7.09
CA ALA A 160 12.36 3.82 7.38
C ALA A 160 11.64 5.13 7.70
N ASP A 161 12.34 6.07 8.35
CA ASP A 161 11.81 7.39 8.72
C ASP A 161 11.55 8.31 7.51
N SER A 162 12.02 7.94 6.31
CA SER A 162 11.69 8.61 5.05
C SER A 162 10.29 8.26 4.54
N ILE A 163 9.61 7.28 5.13
CA ILE A 163 8.20 7.00 4.83
C ILE A 163 7.37 8.20 5.32
N ALA A 164 6.64 8.81 4.39
CA ALA A 164 5.88 10.02 4.69
C ALA A 164 4.70 9.77 5.65
N LEU A 165 4.11 8.56 5.58
CA LEU A 165 2.98 8.16 6.42
C LEU A 165 2.81 6.63 6.42
N LEU A 166 2.57 6.05 7.60
CA LEU A 166 2.15 4.66 7.78
C LEU A 166 0.67 4.60 8.11
N VAL A 167 -0.11 3.83 7.33
CA VAL A 167 -1.55 3.68 7.57
C VAL A 167 -1.95 2.19 7.50
N PRO A 168 -1.60 1.39 8.51
CA PRO A 168 -2.04 0.00 8.58
C PRO A 168 -3.53 -0.11 8.93
N PHE A 169 -4.29 -0.90 8.15
CA PHE A 169 -5.69 -1.20 8.42
C PHE A 169 -5.77 -2.55 9.14
N SER A 170 -6.20 -2.53 10.38
CA SER A 170 -6.42 -3.72 11.20
C SER A 170 -5.27 -4.73 11.11
N GLY A 171 -4.02 -4.22 11.11
CA GLY A 171 -2.80 -5.00 11.14
C GLY A 171 -2.51 -5.53 12.54
N HIS A 172 -1.86 -6.70 12.66
CA HIS A 172 -1.28 -7.10 13.93
C HIS A 172 -0.17 -6.13 14.34
N THR A 173 -0.16 -5.75 15.62
CA THR A 173 0.94 -5.01 16.23
C THR A 173 1.78 -5.89 17.14
N ILE A 174 1.26 -7.05 17.57
CA ILE A 174 2.00 -8.16 18.14
C ILE A 174 2.48 -9.10 17.04
N THR A 175 3.30 -10.10 17.38
CA THR A 175 3.76 -11.14 16.44
C THR A 175 2.57 -11.80 15.73
N HIS A 176 2.55 -11.75 14.42
CA HIS A 176 1.41 -12.20 13.60
C HIS A 176 1.06 -13.67 13.88
N PHE A 177 -0.23 -14.03 13.91
CA PHE A 177 -0.69 -15.39 14.25
C PHE A 177 -0.10 -16.48 13.33
N THR A 178 0.17 -16.17 12.04
CA THR A 178 0.84 -17.12 11.13
C THR A 178 2.28 -17.37 11.55
N VAL A 179 3.03 -16.33 11.97
CA VAL A 179 4.39 -16.45 12.50
C VAL A 179 4.40 -17.29 13.76
N ARG A 180 3.42 -17.07 14.65
CA ARG A 180 3.24 -17.90 15.87
C ARG A 180 2.97 -19.36 15.51
N ALA A 181 2.05 -19.61 14.56
CA ALA A 181 1.73 -20.96 14.10
C ALA A 181 2.94 -21.67 13.45
N GLU A 182 3.78 -20.96 12.67
CA GLU A 182 5.03 -21.52 12.11
C GLU A 182 6.02 -21.97 13.17
N ARG A 183 5.90 -21.42 14.39
CA ARG A 183 6.73 -21.70 15.56
C ARG A 183 6.06 -22.64 16.58
N GLY A 184 4.88 -23.20 16.24
CA GLY A 184 4.12 -24.07 17.13
C GLY A 184 3.46 -23.35 18.33
N ILE A 185 3.31 -22.01 18.26
CA ILE A 185 2.69 -21.20 19.31
C ILE A 185 1.20 -21.04 18.99
N ALA A 186 0.35 -21.24 20.01
CA ALA A 186 -1.10 -21.12 19.85
C ALA A 186 -1.52 -19.70 19.41
N GLY A 187 -2.54 -19.62 18.54
CA GLY A 187 -3.07 -18.35 18.07
C GLY A 187 -3.64 -17.44 19.16
N THR A 188 -4.04 -18.03 20.30
CA THR A 188 -4.54 -17.31 21.48
C THR A 188 -3.43 -16.82 22.41
N GLN A 189 -2.17 -17.23 22.20
CA GLN A 189 -1.03 -16.79 23.02
C GLN A 189 -0.43 -15.52 22.40
N PRO A 190 -0.52 -14.34 23.04
CA PRO A 190 0.11 -13.13 22.56
C PRO A 190 1.63 -13.21 22.73
N ILE A 191 2.38 -12.78 21.70
CA ILE A 191 3.85 -12.69 21.73
C ILE A 191 4.26 -11.33 21.17
N ILE A 192 5.18 -10.68 21.86
CA ILE A 192 5.85 -9.45 21.41
C ILE A 192 7.33 -9.74 21.35
N ASP A 193 7.85 -9.92 20.14
CA ASP A 193 9.26 -10.21 19.87
C ASP A 193 9.73 -9.48 18.61
N ALA A 194 10.89 -9.81 18.07
CA ALA A 194 11.46 -9.20 16.87
C ALA A 194 10.56 -9.29 15.60
N PHE A 195 9.42 -9.97 15.66
CA PHE A 195 8.43 -10.04 14.59
C PHE A 195 7.10 -9.33 14.95
N ALA A 196 7.15 -8.47 15.95
CA ALA A 196 6.04 -7.65 16.41
C ALA A 196 6.35 -6.16 16.15
N PRO A 197 5.53 -5.42 15.40
CA PRO A 197 5.72 -3.96 15.25
C PRO A 197 5.84 -3.24 16.59
N LEU A 198 5.10 -3.68 17.60
CA LEU A 198 5.09 -3.13 18.95
C LEU A 198 6.44 -3.26 19.68
N TYR A 199 7.30 -4.19 19.29
CA TYR A 199 8.64 -4.35 19.85
C TYR A 199 9.57 -3.17 19.51
N PHE A 200 9.29 -2.47 18.38
CA PHE A 200 10.11 -1.41 17.82
C PHE A 200 9.53 0.00 17.99
N VAL A 201 8.72 0.22 19.03
CA VAL A 201 8.19 1.58 19.32
C VAL A 201 9.34 2.54 19.59
N ARG A 202 9.31 3.69 18.89
CA ARG A 202 10.37 4.71 18.96
C ARG A 202 9.83 6.10 18.61
N PRO A 203 10.42 7.18 19.14
CA PRO A 203 9.90 8.54 18.91
C PRO A 203 10.12 9.06 17.48
N GLU A 204 11.14 8.55 16.75
CA GLU A 204 11.49 8.96 15.40
C GLU A 204 10.75 8.18 14.30
N ALA A 205 9.86 7.24 14.66
CA ALA A 205 9.11 6.48 13.68
C ALA A 205 8.33 7.40 12.71
N PRO A 206 8.02 6.93 11.48
CA PRO A 206 7.15 7.68 10.58
C PRO A 206 5.80 8.03 11.22
N PRO A 207 5.14 9.12 10.82
CA PRO A 207 3.77 9.39 11.23
C PRO A 207 2.90 8.14 11.04
N LEU A 208 2.14 7.75 12.08
CA LEU A 208 1.42 6.48 12.14
C LEU A 208 -0.07 6.71 12.39
N VAL A 209 -0.90 6.16 11.50
CA VAL A 209 -2.36 6.19 11.62
C VAL A 209 -2.88 4.76 11.67
N LEU A 210 -3.15 4.27 12.86
CA LEU A 210 -3.76 2.97 13.10
C LEU A 210 -5.25 3.06 12.84
N ILE A 211 -5.81 2.17 12.02
CA ILE A 211 -7.25 2.12 11.76
C ILE A 211 -7.73 0.69 11.99
N THR A 212 -8.73 0.50 12.85
CA THR A 212 -9.36 -0.79 13.13
C THR A 212 -10.86 -0.73 12.84
N GLY A 213 -11.49 -1.89 12.69
CA GLY A 213 -12.93 -1.99 12.85
C GLY A 213 -13.37 -1.82 14.29
N ASP A 214 -14.65 -2.04 14.53
CA ASP A 214 -15.28 -2.05 15.85
C ASP A 214 -14.68 -3.15 16.73
N ARG A 215 -14.32 -2.84 17.96
CA ARG A 215 -13.66 -3.77 18.89
C ARG A 215 -14.43 -5.05 19.14
N GLU A 216 -15.76 -4.98 19.12
CA GLU A 216 -16.63 -6.13 19.35
C GLU A 216 -16.86 -6.98 18.09
N LEU A 217 -16.60 -6.41 16.90
CA LEU A 217 -16.82 -7.06 15.59
C LEU A 217 -15.52 -7.45 14.88
N GLU A 218 -14.37 -6.97 15.37
CA GLU A 218 -13.04 -7.29 14.84
C GLU A 218 -12.61 -8.71 15.21
N MET A 219 -11.52 -9.17 14.61
CA MET A 219 -10.83 -10.37 15.06
C MET A 219 -10.34 -10.19 16.50
N LEU A 220 -10.39 -11.24 17.28
CA LEU A 220 -10.04 -11.24 18.71
C LEU A 220 -8.71 -10.51 18.99
N GLY A 221 -8.78 -9.50 19.86
CA GLY A 221 -7.66 -8.72 20.33
C GLY A 221 -7.09 -7.72 19.32
N ARG A 222 -7.66 -7.60 18.11
CA ARG A 222 -7.12 -6.74 17.07
C ARG A 222 -7.20 -5.25 17.42
N TYR A 223 -8.31 -4.79 17.97
CA TYR A 223 -8.43 -3.43 18.45
C TYR A 223 -7.48 -3.19 19.63
N GLU A 224 -7.46 -4.09 20.61
CA GLU A 224 -6.68 -3.94 21.84
C GLU A 224 -5.18 -3.85 21.56
N GLU A 225 -4.65 -4.68 20.66
CA GLU A 225 -3.23 -4.62 20.31
C GLU A 225 -2.88 -3.30 19.58
N ASN A 226 -3.76 -2.78 18.73
CA ASN A 226 -3.58 -1.48 18.08
C ASN A 226 -3.72 -0.31 19.08
N ALA A 227 -4.67 -0.37 20.00
CA ALA A 227 -4.83 0.61 21.07
C ALA A 227 -3.63 0.62 22.01
N TYR A 228 -3.07 -0.56 22.30
CA TYR A 228 -1.86 -0.68 23.12
C TYR A 228 -0.65 -0.10 22.36
N MET A 229 -0.48 -0.38 21.08
CA MET A 229 0.57 0.24 20.26
C MET A 229 0.46 1.75 20.24
N TYR A 230 -0.76 2.30 20.02
CA TYR A 230 -0.99 3.74 20.11
C TYR A 230 -0.53 4.33 21.44
N ARG A 231 -0.84 3.66 22.56
CA ARG A 231 -0.41 4.10 23.89
C ARG A 231 1.11 4.06 24.01
N MET A 232 1.75 2.97 23.58
CA MET A 232 3.19 2.80 23.71
C MET A 232 3.99 3.76 22.84
N MET A 233 3.49 4.08 21.63
CA MET A 233 4.07 5.13 20.80
C MET A 233 4.09 6.49 21.52
N LYS A 234 2.99 6.85 22.18
CA LYS A 234 2.91 8.09 22.99
C LYS A 234 3.84 8.05 24.21
N VAL A 235 3.95 6.92 24.89
CA VAL A 235 4.87 6.73 26.03
C VAL A 235 6.32 6.87 25.58
N ALA A 236 6.66 6.37 24.38
CA ALA A 236 7.98 6.52 23.77
C ALA A 236 8.26 7.97 23.26
N GLY A 237 7.28 8.88 23.35
CA GLY A 237 7.44 10.28 22.93
C GLY A 237 7.06 10.56 21.46
N HIS A 238 6.50 9.57 20.74
CA HIS A 238 6.06 9.79 19.38
C HIS A 238 4.78 10.66 19.33
N THR A 239 4.87 11.82 18.69
CA THR A 239 3.80 12.84 18.68
C THR A 239 2.82 12.72 17.51
N LYS A 240 3.15 11.90 16.49
CA LYS A 240 2.41 11.81 15.22
C LYS A 240 1.69 10.45 15.08
N THR A 241 1.20 9.88 16.19
CA THR A 241 0.37 8.66 16.16
C THR A 241 -1.10 9.00 16.35
N LYS A 242 -1.95 8.45 15.48
CA LYS A 242 -3.42 8.48 15.59
C LYS A 242 -3.98 7.07 15.67
N LEU A 243 -5.16 6.92 16.25
CA LEU A 243 -5.95 5.68 16.24
C LEU A 243 -7.38 6.02 15.87
N TYR A 244 -7.91 5.31 14.89
CA TYR A 244 -9.32 5.32 14.49
C TYR A 244 -9.93 3.94 14.74
N GLU A 245 -11.03 3.92 15.47
CA GLU A 245 -11.93 2.78 15.59
C GLU A 245 -13.16 3.07 14.70
N LEU A 246 -13.51 2.12 13.85
CA LEU A 246 -14.66 2.24 12.94
C LEU A 246 -15.82 1.48 13.52
N ASP A 247 -16.64 2.17 14.30
CA ASP A 247 -17.84 1.66 14.96
C ASP A 247 -18.79 0.96 13.97
N ALA A 248 -19.32 -0.18 14.37
CA ALA A 248 -20.18 -1.07 13.57
C ALA A 248 -19.54 -1.75 12.34
N PHE A 249 -18.23 -1.65 12.12
CA PHE A 249 -17.53 -2.32 11.03
C PHE A 249 -16.69 -3.50 11.52
N ASN A 250 -16.94 -4.68 10.99
CA ASN A 250 -16.08 -5.84 11.21
C ASN A 250 -14.76 -5.76 10.43
N HIS A 251 -13.87 -6.75 10.61
CA HIS A 251 -12.55 -6.85 9.99
C HIS A 251 -12.52 -6.60 8.47
N GLY A 252 -13.47 -7.13 7.73
CA GLY A 252 -13.53 -6.94 6.27
C GLY A 252 -14.25 -5.65 5.88
N GLY A 253 -15.36 -5.35 6.56
CA GLY A 253 -16.20 -4.20 6.26
C GLY A 253 -15.51 -2.85 6.50
N MET A 254 -14.52 -2.81 7.42
CA MET A 254 -13.79 -1.59 7.76
C MET A 254 -12.92 -1.07 6.61
N VAL A 255 -12.55 -1.88 5.63
CA VAL A 255 -11.63 -1.48 4.56
C VAL A 255 -12.15 -0.28 3.76
N SER A 256 -13.44 -0.31 3.42
CA SER A 256 -14.04 0.75 2.60
C SER A 256 -14.03 2.14 3.27
N PRO A 257 -14.50 2.32 4.52
CA PRO A 257 -14.37 3.61 5.22
C PRO A 257 -12.91 3.95 5.59
N ALA A 258 -12.05 2.95 5.86
CA ALA A 258 -10.64 3.20 6.15
C ALA A 258 -9.89 3.83 4.96
N LEU A 259 -10.23 3.47 3.72
CA LEU A 259 -9.67 4.08 2.52
C LEU A 259 -10.03 5.58 2.41
N GLU A 260 -11.21 5.99 2.85
CA GLU A 260 -11.58 7.41 2.91
C GLU A 260 -10.75 8.17 3.96
N ILE A 261 -10.50 7.54 5.11
CA ILE A 261 -9.62 8.12 6.14
C ILE A 261 -8.18 8.22 5.60
N LEU A 262 -7.67 7.20 4.93
CA LEU A 262 -6.35 7.23 4.29
C LEU A 262 -6.22 8.42 3.34
N LEU A 263 -7.20 8.63 2.45
CA LEU A 263 -7.21 9.76 1.51
C LEU A 263 -7.22 11.11 2.24
N LYS A 264 -8.01 11.25 3.30
CA LYS A 264 -8.05 12.45 4.14
C LYS A 264 -6.72 12.72 4.85
N GLU A 265 -6.07 11.70 5.39
CA GLU A 265 -4.76 11.84 6.05
C GLU A 265 -3.66 12.23 5.03
N ILE A 266 -3.71 11.68 3.81
CA ILE A 266 -2.81 12.08 2.71
C ILE A 266 -3.05 13.54 2.31
N GLU A 267 -4.29 13.99 2.23
CA GLU A 267 -4.61 15.39 1.92
C GLU A 267 -4.03 16.35 2.99
N GLN A 268 -4.18 16.00 4.27
CA GLN A 268 -3.59 16.77 5.38
C GLN A 268 -2.06 16.79 5.30
N LEU A 269 -1.42 15.65 5.04
CA LEU A 269 0.03 15.55 4.87
C LEU A 269 0.51 16.46 3.73
N ASN A 270 -0.16 16.43 2.58
CA ASN A 270 0.21 17.25 1.42
C ASN A 270 0.05 18.75 1.67
N LYS A 271 -0.92 19.18 2.49
CA LYS A 271 -1.08 20.58 2.90
C LYS A 271 0.10 21.04 3.76
N ILE A 272 0.47 20.26 4.78
CA ILE A 272 1.61 20.57 5.67
C ILE A 272 2.94 20.64 4.88
N GLN A 273 3.12 19.82 3.86
CA GLN A 273 4.34 19.84 3.04
C GLN A 273 4.39 20.99 2.02
N ALA A 274 3.28 21.68 1.79
CA ALA A 274 3.18 22.81 0.87
C ALA A 274 3.39 24.18 1.58
N GLU A 275 3.30 24.20 2.91
CA GLU A 275 3.60 25.35 3.77
C GLU A 275 5.10 25.44 4.10
#